data_0b9b2b3c7ba5ad5eba35b39fee8210a2
#
_entry.id   0b9b2b3c7ba5ad5eba35b39fee8210a2
#
_cell.length_a   1.000
_cell.length_b   1.000
_cell.length_c   1.000
_cell.angle_alpha   90.00
_cell.angle_beta   90.00
_cell.angle_gamma   90.00
#
_symmetry.space_group_name_H-M   'P 1'
#
loop_
_entity.id
_entity.type
_entity.pdbx_description
1 polymer ?
#
loop_
_entity_poly.entity_id
_entity_poly.type
_entity_poly.pdbx_seq_one_letter_code
_entity_poly.pdbx_strand_id
1 'polypeptide(L)'
;INSTSEYILNVSNLGGGDLTLESGNIFNSSFSLNSSFPITLLSGEDIDITINFTPDVIGSYSGSLTLISNDPITPVASVSLSGYGMENEQEIQPEYLELDLGEVRINALTSRSLNIYNAGSSALTIESIDFNLDNFYLDNSINLPLTVLSLDNVDIRYWFSADYGGIHSAEMQIASNDADEEQVSISLVAMVVEFDSEIGSEFWSFQSNSDQDKISAVLPFVDLNGDGVQEILVADDNYSLYCLNGNSSGTADIIWQLNLYIPSIGSGSIYDEKGLVLMDDINSDGIQDIALGTVWGSRSVFAVSGMDGSIIWHYDTDEYGDGGWVYEVDAEHDFNNDGIRDILAASGDDGSDFGPRRVQLFNGVNGDKLWEHAFYVAMTAVISLEDITGDSVPDVVCASSPDYT
;
A
#
# COMPACT_ATOMS: atom_id res chain seq x y z
N ILE A 1 -7.42 33.54 0.03
CA ILE A 1 -8.36 34.65 -0.28
C ILE A 1 -8.51 34.78 -1.79
N ASN A 2 -9.63 35.41 -2.25
CA ASN A 2 -10.00 35.59 -3.66
C ASN A 2 -10.17 34.28 -4.48
N SER A 3 -10.20 33.13 -3.84
CA SER A 3 -10.61 31.85 -4.40
C SER A 3 -11.97 31.45 -3.85
N THR A 4 -12.70 30.61 -4.60
CA THR A 4 -14.06 30.19 -4.24
C THR A 4 -14.03 28.72 -3.83
N SER A 5 -14.57 28.41 -2.63
CA SER A 5 -14.87 27.04 -2.18
C SER A 5 -16.38 26.81 -2.30
N GLU A 6 -16.77 25.61 -2.72
CA GLU A 6 -18.16 25.21 -2.91
C GLU A 6 -18.59 24.22 -1.83
N TYR A 7 -19.79 24.41 -1.31
CA TYR A 7 -20.43 23.52 -0.34
C TYR A 7 -21.83 23.16 -0.82
N ILE A 8 -22.23 21.91 -0.61
CA ILE A 8 -23.54 21.40 -1.01
C ILE A 8 -24.44 21.30 0.21
N LEU A 9 -25.60 21.94 0.13
CA LEU A 9 -26.70 21.80 1.09
C LEU A 9 -27.81 20.98 0.43
N ASN A 10 -28.06 19.79 0.91
CA ASN A 10 -29.18 18.98 0.47
C ASN A 10 -30.47 19.42 1.19
N VAL A 11 -31.56 19.66 0.42
CA VAL A 11 -32.88 20.00 0.93
C VAL A 11 -33.87 18.96 0.41
N SER A 12 -34.57 18.29 1.34
CA SER A 12 -35.51 17.20 1.02
C SER A 12 -36.95 17.57 1.40
N ASN A 13 -37.91 17.19 0.56
CA ASN A 13 -39.33 17.26 0.88
C ASN A 13 -39.79 15.93 1.52
N LEU A 14 -39.90 15.89 2.84
CA LEU A 14 -40.42 14.74 3.59
C LEU A 14 -41.93 14.75 3.78
N GLY A 15 -42.61 15.79 3.29
CA GLY A 15 -44.04 15.96 3.36
C GLY A 15 -44.82 15.21 2.26
N GLY A 16 -46.14 15.13 2.43
CA GLY A 16 -47.03 14.47 1.44
C GLY A 16 -47.50 15.39 0.29
N GLY A 17 -47.18 16.67 0.32
CA GLY A 17 -47.51 17.65 -0.71
C GLY A 17 -46.28 18.31 -1.32
N ASP A 18 -46.47 19.09 -2.39
CA ASP A 18 -45.35 19.77 -3.03
C ASP A 18 -44.77 20.88 -2.16
N LEU A 19 -43.46 20.85 -1.98
CA LEU A 19 -42.68 21.87 -1.28
C LEU A 19 -42.15 22.87 -2.30
N THR A 20 -42.54 24.14 -2.19
CA THR A 20 -41.95 25.20 -3.01
C THR A 20 -41.03 26.06 -2.15
N LEU A 21 -39.74 26.06 -2.50
CA LEU A 21 -38.78 27.03 -1.99
C LEU A 21 -38.93 28.33 -2.78
N GLU A 22 -39.49 29.34 -2.18
CA GLU A 22 -39.84 30.60 -2.84
C GLU A 22 -38.63 31.50 -3.05
N SER A 23 -37.72 31.51 -2.07
CA SER A 23 -36.49 32.28 -2.15
C SER A 23 -35.39 31.72 -1.22
N GLY A 24 -34.13 31.96 -1.58
CA GLY A 24 -32.96 31.78 -0.74
C GLY A 24 -32.21 33.09 -0.60
N ASN A 25 -31.98 33.55 0.64
CA ASN A 25 -31.29 34.80 0.91
C ASN A 25 -30.05 34.51 1.78
N ILE A 26 -28.92 34.97 1.32
CA ILE A 26 -27.66 34.91 2.10
C ILE A 26 -27.39 36.28 2.73
N PHE A 27 -27.01 36.22 4.00
CA PHE A 27 -26.52 37.38 4.74
C PHE A 27 -25.01 37.23 4.92
N ASN A 28 -24.25 38.11 4.36
CA ASN A 28 -22.81 38.26 4.22
C ASN A 28 -22.36 38.01 2.75
N SER A 29 -21.74 39.04 2.15
CA SER A 29 -21.36 39.05 0.72
C SER A 29 -20.27 38.08 0.32
N SER A 30 -19.51 37.51 1.29
CA SER A 30 -18.50 36.49 1.02
C SER A 30 -19.11 35.10 0.77
N PHE A 31 -20.41 34.94 1.04
CA PHE A 31 -21.17 33.77 0.65
C PHE A 31 -22.18 34.11 -0.46
N SER A 32 -22.40 33.19 -1.37
CA SER A 32 -23.37 33.34 -2.45
C SER A 32 -24.04 32.02 -2.80
N LEU A 33 -25.26 32.11 -3.39
CA LEU A 33 -25.99 30.94 -3.90
C LEU A 33 -25.84 30.83 -5.39
N ASN A 34 -25.65 29.62 -5.88
CA ASN A 34 -25.67 29.30 -7.31
C ASN A 34 -27.00 28.60 -7.72
N SER A 35 -28.14 29.03 -7.17
CA SER A 35 -29.44 28.43 -7.45
C SER A 35 -30.47 29.50 -7.76
N SER A 36 -31.36 29.23 -8.71
CA SER A 36 -32.45 30.11 -9.08
C SER A 36 -33.75 29.69 -8.38
N PHE A 37 -34.46 30.61 -7.79
CA PHE A 37 -35.75 30.40 -7.13
C PHE A 37 -36.92 30.98 -7.96
N PRO A 38 -38.17 30.47 -7.87
CA PRO A 38 -38.57 29.37 -6.98
C PRO A 38 -38.18 27.98 -7.47
N ILE A 39 -38.03 27.03 -6.51
CA ILE A 39 -37.77 25.60 -6.76
C ILE A 39 -38.93 24.81 -6.15
N THR A 40 -39.50 23.86 -6.89
CA THR A 40 -40.57 22.97 -6.38
C THR A 40 -40.07 21.54 -6.34
N LEU A 41 -40.21 20.89 -5.18
CA LEU A 41 -39.90 19.49 -4.90
C LEU A 41 -41.20 18.71 -4.68
N LEU A 42 -41.42 17.65 -5.44
CA LEU A 42 -42.51 16.72 -5.17
C LEU A 42 -42.31 15.98 -3.85
N SER A 43 -43.37 15.33 -3.36
CA SER A 43 -43.24 14.49 -2.15
C SER A 43 -42.16 13.42 -2.32
N GLY A 44 -41.14 13.40 -1.40
CA GLY A 44 -40.01 12.49 -1.39
C GLY A 44 -38.82 12.91 -2.26
N GLU A 45 -38.91 14.06 -2.96
CA GLU A 45 -37.76 14.56 -3.72
C GLU A 45 -36.82 15.40 -2.85
N ASP A 46 -35.58 15.51 -3.31
CA ASP A 46 -34.52 16.35 -2.73
C ASP A 46 -33.79 17.14 -3.83
N ILE A 47 -33.09 18.18 -3.42
CA ILE A 47 -32.23 19.01 -4.26
C ILE A 47 -30.96 19.42 -3.52
N ASP A 48 -29.88 19.48 -4.27
CA ASP A 48 -28.61 20.04 -3.81
C ASP A 48 -28.53 21.53 -4.15
N ILE A 49 -28.35 22.37 -3.14
CA ILE A 49 -28.14 23.81 -3.28
C ILE A 49 -26.64 24.08 -3.05
N THR A 50 -25.97 24.63 -4.07
CA THR A 50 -24.55 25.00 -3.96
C THR A 50 -24.41 26.37 -3.30
N ILE A 51 -23.62 26.43 -2.24
CA ILE A 51 -23.22 27.63 -1.53
C ILE A 51 -21.75 27.90 -1.84
N ASN A 52 -21.44 29.06 -2.39
CA ASN A 52 -20.07 29.49 -2.66
C ASN A 52 -19.57 30.37 -1.52
N PHE A 53 -18.32 30.15 -1.10
CA PHE A 53 -17.59 30.99 -0.15
C PHE A 53 -16.37 31.59 -0.83
N THR A 54 -16.30 32.94 -0.90
CA THR A 54 -15.21 33.67 -1.56
C THR A 54 -14.72 34.76 -0.60
N PRO A 55 -13.77 34.43 0.32
CA PRO A 55 -13.21 35.41 1.24
C PRO A 55 -12.28 36.40 0.52
N ASP A 56 -12.33 37.68 0.90
CA ASP A 56 -11.49 38.76 0.36
C ASP A 56 -10.33 39.18 1.28
N VAL A 57 -10.38 38.77 2.56
CA VAL A 57 -9.31 39.00 3.53
C VAL A 57 -9.11 37.76 4.41
N ILE A 58 -7.94 37.69 5.06
CA ILE A 58 -7.66 36.62 6.05
C ILE A 58 -8.55 36.81 7.27
N GLY A 59 -9.12 35.71 7.77
CA GLY A 59 -9.88 35.72 9.00
C GLY A 59 -11.20 34.97 8.97
N SER A 60 -11.91 34.99 10.07
CA SER A 60 -13.18 34.28 10.25
C SER A 60 -14.34 35.01 9.64
N TYR A 61 -15.15 34.31 8.88
CA TYR A 61 -16.41 34.76 8.29
C TYR A 61 -17.56 34.01 8.92
N SER A 62 -18.65 34.71 9.18
CA SER A 62 -19.93 34.13 9.60
C SER A 62 -21.08 34.74 8.83
N GLY A 63 -22.03 33.91 8.47
CA GLY A 63 -23.21 34.32 7.72
C GLY A 63 -24.40 33.40 8.02
N SER A 64 -25.49 33.63 7.33
CA SER A 64 -26.65 32.75 7.37
C SER A 64 -27.35 32.70 5.99
N LEU A 65 -27.81 31.50 5.63
CA LEU A 65 -28.74 31.26 4.56
C LEU A 65 -30.16 31.17 5.14
N THR A 66 -31.07 31.92 4.62
CA THR A 66 -32.52 31.82 4.95
C THR A 66 -33.27 31.33 3.71
N LEU A 67 -33.93 30.20 3.82
CA LEU A 67 -34.85 29.64 2.81
C LEU A 67 -36.29 29.94 3.21
N ILE A 68 -37.07 30.50 2.29
CA ILE A 68 -38.52 30.74 2.46
C ILE A 68 -39.24 29.71 1.62
N SER A 69 -40.26 29.07 2.22
CA SER A 69 -41.03 28.02 1.57
C SER A 69 -42.52 28.09 1.92
N ASN A 70 -43.32 27.27 1.25
CA ASN A 70 -44.72 27.05 1.54
C ASN A 70 -45.00 26.03 2.63
N ASP A 71 -43.95 25.55 3.37
CA ASP A 71 -44.13 24.63 4.48
C ASP A 71 -44.98 25.33 5.59
N PRO A 72 -46.13 24.76 5.99
CA PRO A 72 -47.00 25.40 6.97
C PRO A 72 -46.48 25.37 8.39
N ILE A 73 -45.48 24.49 8.68
CA ILE A 73 -44.91 24.33 10.02
C ILE A 73 -43.61 25.15 10.15
N THR A 74 -42.77 25.10 9.09
CA THR A 74 -41.48 25.77 9.06
C THR A 74 -41.31 26.58 7.77
N PRO A 75 -42.13 27.67 7.59
CA PRO A 75 -42.08 28.45 6.36
C PRO A 75 -40.73 29.16 6.13
N VAL A 76 -39.92 29.30 7.19
CA VAL A 76 -38.60 29.92 7.13
C VAL A 76 -37.59 28.99 7.81
N ALA A 77 -36.67 28.46 7.03
CA ALA A 77 -35.55 27.69 7.52
C ALA A 77 -34.26 28.51 7.46
N SER A 78 -33.43 28.42 8.50
CA SER A 78 -32.17 29.17 8.58
C SER A 78 -30.99 28.21 8.81
N VAL A 79 -29.93 28.39 8.01
CA VAL A 79 -28.68 27.64 8.10
C VAL A 79 -27.55 28.61 8.43
N SER A 80 -26.80 28.33 9.52
CA SER A 80 -25.60 29.10 9.86
C SER A 80 -24.45 28.74 8.92
N LEU A 81 -23.76 29.74 8.41
CA LEU A 81 -22.59 29.62 7.56
C LEU A 81 -21.36 30.12 8.30
N SER A 82 -20.26 29.40 8.18
CA SER A 82 -18.95 29.82 8.71
C SER A 82 -17.84 29.42 7.74
N GLY A 83 -16.81 30.23 7.69
CA GLY A 83 -15.63 29.98 6.86
C GLY A 83 -14.42 30.75 7.41
N TYR A 84 -13.24 30.36 6.97
CA TYR A 84 -11.99 31.06 7.29
C TYR A 84 -11.26 31.41 5.98
N GLY A 85 -10.95 32.68 5.77
CA GLY A 85 -10.11 33.13 4.66
C GLY A 85 -8.66 32.98 5.02
N MET A 86 -7.91 32.27 4.19
CA MET A 86 -6.44 32.10 4.28
C MET A 86 -5.79 32.70 3.05
N GLU A 87 -4.52 33.07 3.14
CA GLU A 87 -3.73 33.37 1.94
C GLU A 87 -3.59 32.10 1.10
N ASN A 88 -3.45 32.30 -0.20
CA ASN A 88 -3.26 31.21 -1.15
C ASN A 88 -1.75 31.05 -1.33
N GLU A 89 -1.11 30.41 -0.35
CA GLU A 89 0.33 30.21 -0.28
C GLU A 89 0.66 28.73 -0.40
N GLN A 90 1.72 28.44 -1.08
CA GLN A 90 2.48 27.19 -0.98
C GLN A 90 3.45 27.35 0.18
N GLU A 91 3.71 26.31 0.93
CA GLU A 91 4.65 26.34 2.06
C GLU A 91 5.33 24.99 2.18
N ILE A 92 6.57 24.91 1.73
CA ILE A 92 7.37 23.70 1.81
C ILE A 92 7.99 23.55 3.21
N GLN A 93 7.69 22.46 3.89
CA GLN A 93 8.21 22.16 5.22
C GLN A 93 8.82 20.76 5.27
N PRO A 94 10.12 20.59 5.06
CA PRO A 94 10.80 19.32 5.30
C PRO A 94 10.79 18.97 6.79
N GLU A 95 10.65 17.69 7.10
CA GLU A 95 10.71 17.20 8.48
C GLU A 95 12.05 17.50 9.16
N TYR A 96 13.14 17.41 8.41
CA TYR A 96 14.50 17.70 8.86
C TYR A 96 15.27 18.48 7.80
N LEU A 97 16.18 19.34 8.24
CA LEU A 97 17.15 20.05 7.38
C LEU A 97 18.56 19.43 7.40
N GLU A 98 18.77 18.48 8.31
CA GLU A 98 20.02 17.72 8.44
C GLU A 98 19.65 16.23 8.66
N LEU A 99 20.25 15.34 7.87
CA LEU A 99 20.04 13.92 7.92
C LEU A 99 21.38 13.21 8.02
N ASP A 100 21.56 12.44 9.10
CA ASP A 100 22.73 11.60 9.32
C ASP A 100 22.34 10.13 9.10
N LEU A 101 22.96 9.50 8.09
CA LEU A 101 22.75 8.09 7.78
C LEU A 101 23.48 7.17 8.77
N GLY A 102 24.36 7.73 9.61
CA GLY A 102 25.19 6.96 10.53
C GLY A 102 26.35 6.24 9.84
N GLU A 103 26.76 5.10 10.43
CA GLU A 103 27.77 4.23 9.83
C GLU A 103 27.15 3.36 8.73
N VAL A 104 27.70 3.44 7.53
CA VAL A 104 27.30 2.67 6.36
C VAL A 104 28.47 1.80 5.91
N ARG A 105 28.22 0.53 5.65
CA ARG A 105 29.25 -0.38 5.14
C ARG A 105 29.68 0.04 3.73
N ILE A 106 31.00 -0.02 3.46
CA ILE A 106 31.54 0.21 2.12
C ILE A 106 30.85 -0.71 1.09
N ASN A 107 30.50 -0.16 -0.08
CA ASN A 107 29.73 -0.81 -1.14
C ASN A 107 28.30 -1.27 -0.77
N ALA A 108 27.82 -0.95 0.43
CA ALA A 108 26.40 -1.16 0.72
C ALA A 108 25.54 -0.16 -0.05
N LEU A 109 24.35 -0.59 -0.42
CA LEU A 109 23.30 0.26 -0.96
C LEU A 109 22.25 0.44 0.13
N THR A 110 22.10 1.65 0.64
CA THR A 110 21.16 1.94 1.72
C THR A 110 20.24 3.09 1.36
N SER A 111 19.01 3.07 1.82
CA SER A 111 18.02 4.11 1.56
C SER A 111 17.58 4.82 2.84
N ARG A 112 17.07 6.03 2.68
CA ARG A 112 16.35 6.78 3.71
C ARG A 112 15.22 7.56 3.06
N SER A 113 14.25 7.93 3.88
CA SER A 113 13.15 8.79 3.45
C SER A 113 13.19 10.11 4.19
N LEU A 114 12.84 11.18 3.50
CA LEU A 114 12.57 12.49 4.04
C LEU A 114 11.10 12.83 3.80
N ASN A 115 10.36 13.09 4.86
CA ASN A 115 8.99 13.57 4.74
C ASN A 115 8.98 15.08 4.43
N ILE A 116 8.22 15.48 3.41
CA ILE A 116 7.99 16.89 3.04
C ILE A 116 6.50 17.16 3.20
N TYR A 117 6.17 18.08 4.09
CA TYR A 117 4.83 18.56 4.37
C TYR A 117 4.56 19.86 3.61
N ASN A 118 3.38 19.99 3.04
CA ASN A 118 2.87 21.26 2.52
C ASN A 118 2.05 21.96 3.62
N ALA A 119 2.65 22.88 4.35
CA ALA A 119 1.96 23.65 5.39
C ALA A 119 1.06 24.76 4.83
N GLY A 120 1.13 24.99 3.52
CA GLY A 120 0.38 26.04 2.82
C GLY A 120 -1.08 25.68 2.53
N SER A 121 -1.82 26.67 2.09
CA SER A 121 -3.22 26.56 1.71
C SER A 121 -3.45 26.22 0.24
N SER A 122 -2.38 26.16 -0.56
CA SER A 122 -2.37 25.84 -1.99
C SER A 122 -1.54 24.60 -2.26
N ALA A 123 -1.77 23.97 -3.40
CA ALA A 123 -0.97 22.81 -3.82
C ALA A 123 0.50 23.24 -4.05
N LEU A 124 1.40 22.54 -3.38
CA LEU A 124 2.84 22.66 -3.56
C LEU A 124 3.29 21.74 -4.70
N THR A 125 4.09 22.24 -5.62
CA THR A 125 4.72 21.44 -6.67
C THR A 125 6.22 21.37 -6.43
N ILE A 126 6.76 20.18 -6.22
CA ILE A 126 8.19 19.91 -6.18
C ILE A 126 8.65 19.70 -7.62
N GLU A 127 9.47 20.61 -8.13
CA GLU A 127 9.89 20.64 -9.54
C GLU A 127 11.12 19.75 -9.79
N SER A 128 12.12 19.82 -8.90
CA SER A 128 13.32 19.00 -8.97
C SER A 128 13.86 18.67 -7.58
N ILE A 129 14.61 17.58 -7.51
CA ILE A 129 15.41 17.15 -6.35
C ILE A 129 16.78 16.75 -6.90
N ASP A 130 17.81 17.51 -6.51
CA ASP A 130 19.17 17.36 -7.01
C ASP A 130 20.15 17.12 -5.86
N PHE A 131 21.17 16.30 -6.10
CA PHE A 131 22.25 16.05 -5.13
C PHE A 131 23.57 16.57 -5.68
N ASN A 132 24.37 17.20 -4.84
CA ASN A 132 25.68 17.72 -5.25
C ASN A 132 26.81 16.68 -5.18
N LEU A 133 26.50 15.43 -4.83
CA LEU A 133 27.43 14.30 -4.77
C LEU A 133 26.75 13.05 -5.34
N ASP A 134 27.40 12.40 -6.31
CA ASP A 134 26.86 11.22 -7.06
C ASP A 134 26.62 9.96 -6.20
N ASN A 135 27.16 9.94 -4.96
CA ASN A 135 26.92 8.87 -4.00
C ASN A 135 25.48 8.85 -3.45
N PHE A 136 24.77 9.99 -3.57
CA PHE A 136 23.36 10.12 -3.20
C PHE A 136 22.53 10.32 -4.45
N TYR A 137 21.40 9.61 -4.54
CA TYR A 137 20.48 9.73 -5.68
C TYR A 137 19.04 9.44 -5.29
N LEU A 138 18.12 10.03 -6.07
CA LEU A 138 16.69 9.88 -5.86
C LEU A 138 16.23 8.47 -6.22
N ASP A 139 15.26 7.94 -5.50
CA ASP A 139 14.61 6.68 -5.85
C ASP A 139 13.87 6.80 -7.18
N ASN A 140 14.04 5.80 -8.05
CA ASN A 140 13.47 5.79 -9.40
C ASN A 140 11.93 5.73 -9.42
N SER A 141 11.28 5.38 -8.32
CA SER A 141 9.82 5.41 -8.20
C SER A 141 9.25 6.82 -8.08
N ILE A 142 10.09 7.80 -7.70
CA ILE A 142 9.69 9.20 -7.54
C ILE A 142 9.64 9.89 -8.91
N ASN A 143 8.45 10.28 -9.33
CA ASN A 143 8.24 11.00 -10.59
C ASN A 143 8.10 12.49 -10.33
N LEU A 144 9.00 13.29 -10.90
CA LEU A 144 8.96 14.76 -10.83
C LEU A 144 8.40 15.35 -12.13
N PRO A 145 7.68 16.48 -12.12
CA PRO A 145 7.25 17.21 -10.92
C PRO A 145 6.18 16.49 -10.10
N LEU A 146 6.23 16.65 -8.77
CA LEU A 146 5.34 16.00 -7.82
C LEU A 146 4.46 17.06 -7.13
N THR A 147 3.14 16.81 -7.03
CA THR A 147 2.21 17.71 -6.37
C THR A 147 1.80 17.20 -4.99
N VAL A 148 1.98 18.04 -3.97
CA VAL A 148 1.54 17.80 -2.59
C VAL A 148 0.37 18.73 -2.30
N LEU A 149 -0.80 18.16 -1.96
CA LEU A 149 -1.99 18.96 -1.68
C LEU A 149 -1.82 19.77 -0.38
N SER A 150 -2.65 20.82 -0.20
CA SER A 150 -2.68 21.62 1.02
C SER A 150 -2.85 20.74 2.25
N LEU A 151 -1.98 20.93 3.25
CA LEU A 151 -1.95 20.18 4.52
C LEU A 151 -1.73 18.67 4.38
N ASP A 152 -1.15 18.24 3.25
CA ASP A 152 -0.73 16.87 2.97
C ASP A 152 0.80 16.77 2.99
N ASN A 153 1.33 15.57 2.87
CA ASN A 153 2.76 15.31 2.86
C ASN A 153 3.14 14.25 1.83
N VAL A 154 4.44 14.13 1.57
CA VAL A 154 5.01 13.09 0.72
C VAL A 154 6.35 12.64 1.28
N ASP A 155 6.61 11.33 1.21
CA ASP A 155 7.91 10.75 1.53
C ASP A 155 8.80 10.73 0.29
N ILE A 156 9.95 11.38 0.38
CA ILE A 156 11.00 11.39 -0.65
C ILE A 156 12.06 10.38 -0.26
N ARG A 157 12.04 9.22 -0.90
CA ARG A 157 13.05 8.19 -0.74
C ARG A 157 14.28 8.51 -1.58
N TYR A 158 15.47 8.36 -0.99
CA TYR A 158 16.75 8.50 -1.68
C TYR A 158 17.71 7.40 -1.25
N TRP A 159 18.69 7.12 -2.10
CA TRP A 159 19.68 6.07 -1.91
C TRP A 159 21.06 6.67 -1.70
N PHE A 160 21.91 5.91 -1.00
CA PHE A 160 23.32 6.19 -0.81
C PHE A 160 24.15 4.92 -1.03
N SER A 161 25.27 5.07 -1.75
CA SER A 161 26.31 4.05 -1.86
C SER A 161 27.68 4.69 -2.07
N ALA A 162 28.73 4.12 -1.50
CA ALA A 162 30.10 4.59 -1.69
C ALA A 162 31.11 3.44 -1.72
N ASP A 163 32.12 3.55 -2.58
CA ASP A 163 33.18 2.56 -2.81
C ASP A 163 34.48 2.86 -2.04
N TYR A 164 34.49 3.91 -1.22
CA TYR A 164 35.62 4.26 -0.34
C TYR A 164 35.14 4.74 1.02
N GLY A 165 35.99 4.45 2.05
CA GLY A 165 35.69 4.81 3.44
C GLY A 165 35.88 6.29 3.77
N GLY A 166 35.24 6.73 4.85
CA GLY A 166 35.31 8.09 5.37
C GLY A 166 33.97 8.79 5.42
N ILE A 167 34.03 10.11 5.73
CA ILE A 167 32.81 10.94 5.79
C ILE A 167 32.43 11.40 4.39
N HIS A 168 31.19 11.11 4.00
CA HIS A 168 30.54 11.60 2.80
C HIS A 168 29.49 12.63 3.21
N SER A 169 29.63 13.87 2.73
CA SER A 169 28.69 14.96 3.01
C SER A 169 28.15 15.51 1.71
N ALA A 170 26.85 15.62 1.61
CA ALA A 170 26.17 16.16 0.43
C ALA A 170 25.06 17.14 0.83
N GLU A 171 24.56 17.87 -0.16
CA GLU A 171 23.34 18.66 -0.07
C GLU A 171 22.32 18.10 -1.07
N MET A 172 21.12 17.83 -0.57
CA MET A 172 19.93 17.61 -1.38
C MET A 172 19.25 18.96 -1.58
N GLN A 173 19.10 19.39 -2.82
CA GLN A 173 18.43 20.64 -3.20
C GLN A 173 17.05 20.32 -3.75
N ILE A 174 16.01 20.86 -3.12
CA ILE A 174 14.62 20.68 -3.51
C ILE A 174 14.11 22.01 -4.06
N ALA A 175 13.75 22.04 -5.34
CA ALA A 175 13.13 23.21 -5.95
C ALA A 175 11.61 23.03 -6.00
N SER A 176 10.87 24.11 -5.67
CA SER A 176 9.42 24.08 -5.63
C SER A 176 8.80 25.38 -6.15
N ASN A 177 7.47 25.41 -6.24
CA ASN A 177 6.69 26.63 -6.54
C ASN A 177 6.32 27.45 -5.31
N ASP A 178 6.99 27.21 -4.18
CA ASP A 178 6.92 28.08 -3.01
C ASP A 178 7.63 29.41 -3.33
N ALA A 179 6.94 30.54 -3.19
CA ALA A 179 7.42 31.80 -3.73
C ALA A 179 8.48 32.47 -2.84
N ASP A 180 8.53 32.16 -1.55
CA ASP A 180 9.53 32.70 -0.60
C ASP A 180 10.60 31.64 -0.24
N GLU A 181 10.37 30.38 -0.56
CA GLU A 181 11.34 29.27 -0.43
C GLU A 181 11.43 28.46 -1.74
N GLU A 182 11.76 29.13 -2.87
CA GLU A 182 11.89 28.47 -4.19
C GLU A 182 12.89 27.29 -4.19
N GLN A 183 13.84 27.29 -3.25
CA GLN A 183 14.81 26.23 -3.04
C GLN A 183 15.06 25.98 -1.55
N VAL A 184 14.91 24.70 -1.15
CA VAL A 184 15.29 24.23 0.19
C VAL A 184 16.49 23.29 0.08
N SER A 185 17.47 23.47 0.99
CA SER A 185 18.70 22.69 1.05
C SER A 185 18.69 21.80 2.30
N ILE A 186 18.89 20.50 2.10
CA ILE A 186 18.98 19.50 3.17
C ILE A 186 20.41 18.98 3.23
N SER A 187 21.06 19.07 4.39
CA SER A 187 22.39 18.51 4.61
C SER A 187 22.32 17.00 4.82
N LEU A 188 23.12 16.24 4.09
CA LEU A 188 23.24 14.79 4.20
C LEU A 188 24.64 14.40 4.64
N VAL A 189 24.75 13.47 5.60
CA VAL A 189 26.03 12.93 6.07
C VAL A 189 25.95 11.42 6.20
N ALA A 190 27.01 10.72 5.75
CA ALA A 190 27.19 9.29 5.98
C ALA A 190 28.65 9.02 6.37
N MET A 191 28.87 8.12 7.32
CA MET A 191 30.20 7.62 7.71
C MET A 191 30.40 6.25 7.08
N VAL A 192 31.17 6.17 5.99
CA VAL A 192 31.44 4.90 5.33
C VAL A 192 32.60 4.20 6.03
N VAL A 193 32.34 2.98 6.50
CA VAL A 193 33.30 2.16 7.23
C VAL A 193 33.67 0.91 6.44
N GLU A 194 34.98 0.54 6.50
CA GLU A 194 35.40 -0.80 6.06
C GLU A 194 34.85 -1.82 7.04
N PHE A 195 34.23 -2.86 6.51
CA PHE A 195 33.64 -3.92 7.33
C PHE A 195 34.62 -5.08 7.44
N ASP A 196 34.85 -5.57 8.65
CA ASP A 196 35.64 -6.77 8.85
C ASP A 196 34.79 -7.99 8.45
N SER A 197 35.15 -8.63 7.35
CA SER A 197 34.39 -9.74 6.73
C SER A 197 34.57 -11.07 7.44
N GLU A 198 34.67 -11.08 8.79
CA GLU A 198 34.66 -12.32 9.55
C GLU A 198 33.33 -13.07 9.41
N ILE A 199 33.41 -14.41 9.30
CA ILE A 199 32.21 -15.25 9.25
C ILE A 199 31.38 -15.02 10.52
N GLY A 200 30.12 -14.63 10.37
CA GLY A 200 29.20 -14.37 11.46
C GLY A 200 29.10 -12.90 11.90
N SER A 201 29.79 -11.98 11.20
CA SER A 201 29.56 -10.55 11.39
C SER A 201 28.16 -10.18 10.86
N GLU A 202 27.45 -9.37 11.64
CA GLU A 202 26.14 -8.84 11.23
C GLU A 202 26.34 -7.70 10.22
N PHE A 203 25.73 -7.79 9.04
CA PHE A 203 25.72 -6.72 8.04
C PHE A 203 24.56 -5.76 8.24
N TRP A 204 23.41 -6.31 8.53
CA TRP A 204 22.18 -5.61 8.83
C TRP A 204 21.24 -6.53 9.61
N SER A 205 20.25 -5.94 10.22
CA SER A 205 19.17 -6.65 10.90
C SER A 205 17.83 -6.12 10.42
N PHE A 206 16.81 -6.96 10.51
CA PHE A 206 15.43 -6.60 10.22
C PHE A 206 14.56 -6.92 11.43
N GLN A 207 13.67 -5.99 11.74
CA GLN A 207 12.62 -6.18 12.73
C GLN A 207 11.29 -5.79 12.05
N SER A 208 10.29 -6.65 12.16
CA SER A 208 8.95 -6.33 11.66
C SER A 208 8.28 -5.26 12.53
N ASN A 209 7.05 -4.89 12.20
CA ASN A 209 6.34 -3.74 12.79
C ASN A 209 6.17 -3.78 14.32
N SER A 210 6.43 -4.91 14.97
CA SER A 210 6.27 -5.09 16.42
C SER A 210 7.31 -6.03 17.00
N ASP A 211 7.81 -5.74 18.21
CA ASP A 211 8.73 -6.60 18.99
C ASP A 211 8.14 -7.98 19.33
N GLN A 212 6.84 -8.18 19.11
CA GLN A 212 6.14 -9.42 19.40
C GLN A 212 5.97 -10.30 18.16
N ASP A 213 6.16 -9.74 16.97
CA ASP A 213 5.98 -10.46 15.71
C ASP A 213 7.13 -11.43 15.49
N LYS A 214 6.81 -12.60 14.96
CA LYS A 214 7.79 -13.64 14.64
C LYS A 214 7.96 -13.72 13.14
N ILE A 215 9.18 -13.88 12.70
CA ILE A 215 9.47 -14.22 11.31
C ILE A 215 9.10 -15.71 11.12
N SER A 216 8.19 -15.96 10.17
CA SER A 216 7.69 -17.29 9.85
C SER A 216 8.41 -17.90 8.64
N ALA A 217 8.85 -17.10 7.68
CA ALA A 217 9.57 -17.57 6.49
C ALA A 217 10.65 -16.58 6.06
N VAL A 218 11.73 -17.13 5.49
CA VAL A 218 12.82 -16.36 4.85
C VAL A 218 13.24 -17.09 3.59
N LEU A 219 13.24 -16.39 2.45
CA LEU A 219 13.57 -16.98 1.15
C LEU A 219 14.50 -16.03 0.37
N PRO A 220 15.64 -16.52 -0.21
CA PRO A 220 16.44 -15.73 -1.14
C PRO A 220 15.61 -15.35 -2.38
N PHE A 221 15.79 -14.13 -2.87
CA PHE A 221 15.10 -13.64 -4.04
C PHE A 221 16.07 -13.14 -5.12
N VAL A 222 15.57 -12.73 -6.27
CA VAL A 222 16.40 -12.18 -7.35
C VAL A 222 17.02 -10.84 -6.95
N ASP A 223 18.06 -10.41 -7.65
CA ASP A 223 18.58 -9.04 -7.59
C ASP A 223 17.58 -8.13 -8.30
N LEU A 224 16.68 -7.52 -7.54
CA LEU A 224 15.56 -6.71 -8.04
C LEU A 224 16.00 -5.28 -8.36
N ASN A 225 16.94 -4.75 -7.58
CA ASN A 225 17.40 -3.37 -7.68
C ASN A 225 18.63 -3.21 -8.58
N GLY A 226 19.26 -4.31 -9.04
CA GLY A 226 20.39 -4.32 -9.97
C GLY A 226 21.74 -3.98 -9.33
N ASP A 227 21.89 -4.13 -8.01
CA ASP A 227 23.13 -3.82 -7.29
C ASP A 227 24.13 -5.01 -7.23
N GLY A 228 23.77 -6.16 -7.78
CA GLY A 228 24.55 -7.38 -7.83
C GLY A 228 24.42 -8.28 -6.61
N VAL A 229 23.54 -7.96 -5.67
CA VAL A 229 23.23 -8.76 -4.48
C VAL A 229 21.77 -9.18 -4.52
N GLN A 230 21.49 -10.45 -4.19
CA GLN A 230 20.12 -10.96 -4.13
C GLN A 230 19.37 -10.33 -2.97
N GLU A 231 18.06 -10.08 -3.18
CA GLU A 231 17.14 -9.66 -2.15
C GLU A 231 16.69 -10.83 -1.27
N ILE A 232 16.01 -10.51 -0.19
CA ILE A 232 15.47 -11.48 0.76
C ILE A 232 13.97 -11.25 0.94
N LEU A 233 13.17 -12.28 0.69
CA LEU A 233 11.76 -12.28 1.08
C LEU A 233 11.65 -12.72 2.53
N VAL A 234 10.87 -11.98 3.31
CA VAL A 234 10.64 -12.25 4.73
C VAL A 234 9.15 -12.17 5.01
N ALA A 235 8.58 -13.20 5.62
CA ALA A 235 7.20 -13.18 6.08
C ALA A 235 7.16 -13.16 7.62
N ASP A 236 6.22 -12.42 8.18
CA ASP A 236 5.95 -12.40 9.61
C ASP A 236 4.60 -13.06 9.97
N ASP A 237 4.38 -13.33 11.25
CA ASP A 237 3.11 -13.84 11.76
C ASP A 237 2.05 -12.74 11.98
N ASN A 238 2.39 -11.48 11.68
CA ASN A 238 1.48 -10.34 11.68
C ASN A 238 1.03 -9.94 10.25
N TYR A 239 0.89 -10.95 9.38
CA TYR A 239 0.24 -10.85 8.07
C TYR A 239 0.99 -10.03 7.03
N SER A 240 2.31 -9.92 7.13
CA SER A 240 3.11 -9.16 6.17
C SER A 240 4.15 -10.04 5.46
N LEU A 241 4.34 -9.74 4.16
CA LEU A 241 5.45 -10.22 3.35
C LEU A 241 6.28 -9.00 2.93
N TYR A 242 7.59 -9.10 3.12
CA TYR A 242 8.55 -8.04 2.80
C TYR A 242 9.55 -8.53 1.76
N CYS A 243 9.94 -7.65 0.85
CA CYS A 243 11.15 -7.78 0.06
C CYS A 243 12.19 -6.81 0.64
N LEU A 244 13.29 -7.36 1.14
CA LEU A 244 14.36 -6.61 1.79
C LEU A 244 15.57 -6.53 0.87
N ASN A 245 16.20 -5.35 0.80
CA ASN A 245 17.46 -5.17 0.09
C ASN A 245 18.57 -5.99 0.78
N GLY A 246 19.10 -7.00 0.09
CA GLY A 246 20.17 -7.87 0.60
C GLY A 246 21.47 -7.14 0.85
N ASN A 247 21.71 -6.00 0.20
CA ASN A 247 22.91 -5.16 0.32
C ASN A 247 22.78 -4.00 1.32
N SER A 248 21.82 -4.07 2.24
CA SER A 248 21.57 -3.07 3.27
C SER A 248 22.76 -2.91 4.25
N SER A 249 22.73 -1.88 5.08
CA SER A 249 23.70 -1.65 6.15
C SER A 249 23.00 -1.21 7.44
N GLY A 250 23.30 -1.89 8.55
CA GLY A 250 22.74 -1.64 9.86
C GLY A 250 21.28 -2.11 9.99
N THR A 251 20.34 -1.42 9.40
CA THR A 251 18.93 -1.85 9.30
C THR A 251 18.59 -2.18 7.85
N ALA A 252 17.86 -3.27 7.64
CA ALA A 252 17.44 -3.65 6.27
C ALA A 252 16.52 -2.62 5.66
N ASP A 253 16.80 -2.23 4.41
CA ASP A 253 15.92 -1.42 3.60
C ASP A 253 14.79 -2.28 3.02
N ILE A 254 13.56 -1.83 3.15
CA ILE A 254 12.38 -2.48 2.57
C ILE A 254 12.23 -1.97 1.15
N ILE A 255 12.30 -2.87 0.15
CA ILE A 255 12.01 -2.53 -1.25
C ILE A 255 10.50 -2.42 -1.45
N TRP A 256 9.77 -3.46 -1.02
CA TRP A 256 8.31 -3.43 -0.98
C TRP A 256 7.76 -4.26 0.19
N GLN A 257 6.52 -3.99 0.57
CA GLN A 257 5.78 -4.72 1.60
C GLN A 257 4.36 -4.99 1.12
N LEU A 258 3.89 -6.23 1.29
CA LEU A 258 2.51 -6.63 1.10
C LEU A 258 1.88 -6.95 2.46
N ASN A 259 0.72 -6.39 2.74
CA ASN A 259 -0.14 -6.84 3.83
C ASN A 259 -1.12 -7.90 3.30
N LEU A 260 -1.06 -9.11 3.85
CA LEU A 260 -1.89 -10.27 3.46
C LEU A 260 -3.32 -10.15 4.05
N TYR A 261 -3.94 -8.99 3.89
CA TYR A 261 -5.29 -8.69 4.32
C TYR A 261 -6.24 -8.57 3.12
N ILE A 262 -7.25 -9.42 3.08
CA ILE A 262 -8.32 -9.32 2.07
C ILE A 262 -9.60 -8.83 2.76
N PRO A 263 -10.19 -7.69 2.35
CA PRO A 263 -11.33 -7.07 3.04
C PRO A 263 -12.54 -7.98 3.26
N SER A 264 -12.74 -8.96 2.38
CA SER A 264 -13.88 -9.90 2.44
C SER A 264 -13.63 -11.13 3.33
N ILE A 265 -12.37 -11.47 3.60
CA ILE A 265 -11.98 -12.73 4.28
C ILE A 265 -11.02 -12.55 5.44
N GLY A 266 -10.39 -11.38 5.59
CA GLY A 266 -9.52 -11.05 6.71
C GLY A 266 -8.03 -11.19 6.44
N SER A 267 -7.23 -11.22 7.50
CA SER A 267 -5.77 -11.33 7.46
C SER A 267 -5.33 -12.78 7.51
N GLY A 268 -4.27 -13.15 6.79
CA GLY A 268 -3.67 -14.47 6.86
C GLY A 268 -2.14 -14.39 6.92
N SER A 269 -1.51 -15.23 7.73
CA SER A 269 -0.05 -15.34 7.81
C SER A 269 0.47 -16.57 7.08
N ILE A 270 1.71 -16.52 6.63
CA ILE A 270 2.43 -17.68 6.10
C ILE A 270 2.88 -18.53 7.29
N TYR A 271 2.62 -19.85 7.25
CA TYR A 271 2.85 -20.72 8.40
C TYR A 271 4.34 -20.95 8.69
N ASP A 272 5.11 -21.29 7.66
CA ASP A 272 6.56 -21.48 7.68
C ASP A 272 7.16 -21.26 6.27
N GLU A 273 8.45 -21.53 6.09
CA GLU A 273 9.14 -21.34 4.82
C GLU A 273 8.56 -22.13 3.64
N LYS A 274 7.82 -23.21 3.89
CA LYS A 274 7.19 -24.03 2.85
C LYS A 274 5.83 -23.49 2.38
N GLY A 275 5.29 -22.54 3.11
CA GLY A 275 4.14 -21.75 2.68
C GLY A 275 4.47 -20.66 1.66
N LEU A 276 5.74 -20.58 1.19
CA LEU A 276 6.25 -19.51 0.31
C LEU A 276 7.22 -20.10 -0.72
N VAL A 277 6.94 -19.98 -2.02
CA VAL A 277 7.82 -20.47 -3.09
C VAL A 277 7.88 -19.48 -4.26
N LEU A 278 8.99 -19.53 -5.01
CA LEU A 278 9.13 -18.78 -6.25
C LEU A 278 8.48 -19.54 -7.41
N MET A 279 7.84 -18.79 -8.30
CA MET A 279 7.23 -19.31 -9.52
C MET A 279 7.70 -18.55 -10.77
N ASP A 280 7.13 -18.85 -11.92
CA ASP A 280 7.42 -18.15 -13.16
C ASP A 280 6.90 -16.71 -13.14
N ASP A 281 7.44 -15.85 -14.01
CA ASP A 281 6.94 -14.51 -14.28
C ASP A 281 5.59 -14.63 -15.04
N ILE A 282 4.48 -14.57 -14.31
CA ILE A 282 3.13 -14.75 -14.87
C ILE A 282 2.48 -13.45 -15.32
N ASN A 283 2.99 -12.31 -14.83
CA ASN A 283 2.50 -10.99 -15.21
C ASN A 283 3.34 -10.34 -16.32
N SER A 284 4.45 -10.97 -16.72
CA SER A 284 5.37 -10.54 -17.78
C SER A 284 6.07 -9.20 -17.50
N ASP A 285 6.40 -8.93 -16.21
CA ASP A 285 7.17 -7.75 -15.80
C ASP A 285 8.69 -7.97 -15.82
N GLY A 286 9.15 -9.18 -16.06
CA GLY A 286 10.54 -9.59 -16.18
C GLY A 286 11.14 -10.13 -14.87
N ILE A 287 10.36 -10.20 -13.79
CA ILE A 287 10.77 -10.71 -12.48
C ILE A 287 9.96 -11.97 -12.17
N GLN A 288 10.58 -12.96 -11.54
CA GLN A 288 9.87 -14.13 -11.03
C GLN A 288 8.81 -13.73 -10.01
N ASP A 289 7.65 -14.35 -10.08
CA ASP A 289 6.56 -14.13 -9.14
C ASP A 289 6.63 -15.11 -7.96
N ILE A 290 5.71 -14.95 -7.01
CA ILE A 290 5.71 -15.64 -5.74
C ILE A 290 4.38 -16.34 -5.55
N ALA A 291 4.41 -17.64 -5.26
CA ALA A 291 3.24 -18.37 -4.79
C ALA A 291 3.29 -18.54 -3.28
N LEU A 292 2.17 -18.34 -2.58
CA LEU A 292 2.11 -18.52 -1.15
C LEU A 292 0.75 -19.03 -0.65
N GLY A 293 0.80 -19.72 0.48
CA GLY A 293 -0.35 -20.20 1.22
C GLY A 293 -0.48 -19.51 2.58
N THR A 294 -1.71 -19.21 2.99
CA THR A 294 -1.96 -18.57 4.28
C THR A 294 -2.76 -19.45 5.22
N VAL A 295 -2.47 -19.28 6.50
CA VAL A 295 -3.23 -19.81 7.63
C VAL A 295 -3.95 -18.67 8.35
N TRP A 296 -4.79 -18.99 9.34
CA TRP A 296 -5.64 -18.07 10.06
C TRP A 296 -6.73 -17.42 9.16
N GLY A 297 -6.97 -16.14 9.30
CA GLY A 297 -8.14 -15.46 8.74
C GLY A 297 -8.37 -15.67 7.24
N SER A 298 -7.41 -15.35 6.37
CA SER A 298 -7.61 -15.38 4.91
C SER A 298 -7.57 -16.79 4.30
N ARG A 299 -6.80 -17.71 4.89
CA ARG A 299 -6.76 -19.14 4.47
C ARG A 299 -6.81 -19.32 2.96
N SER A 300 -5.89 -18.71 2.25
CA SER A 300 -5.94 -18.57 0.79
C SER A 300 -4.64 -19.03 0.15
N VAL A 301 -4.69 -19.29 -1.15
CA VAL A 301 -3.53 -19.40 -2.04
C VAL A 301 -3.42 -18.11 -2.83
N PHE A 302 -2.22 -17.54 -2.92
CA PHE A 302 -1.95 -16.31 -3.64
C PHE A 302 -0.86 -16.51 -4.69
N ALA A 303 -0.96 -15.76 -5.77
CA ALA A 303 0.17 -15.37 -6.60
C ALA A 303 0.39 -13.86 -6.46
N VAL A 304 1.65 -13.48 -6.23
CA VAL A 304 2.08 -12.13 -5.89
C VAL A 304 3.21 -11.73 -6.84
N SER A 305 3.16 -10.51 -7.39
CA SER A 305 4.23 -9.97 -8.21
C SER A 305 5.51 -9.84 -7.41
N GLY A 306 6.58 -10.42 -7.91
CA GLY A 306 7.90 -10.26 -7.33
C GLY A 306 8.47 -8.86 -7.48
N MET A 307 8.01 -8.10 -8.50
CA MET A 307 8.48 -6.75 -8.79
C MET A 307 8.07 -5.75 -7.70
N ASP A 308 6.80 -5.79 -7.24
CA ASP A 308 6.24 -4.74 -6.38
C ASP A 308 5.36 -5.25 -5.23
N GLY A 309 5.23 -6.58 -5.07
CA GLY A 309 4.41 -7.18 -4.03
C GLY A 309 2.90 -7.10 -4.27
N SER A 310 2.43 -6.69 -5.45
CA SER A 310 1.00 -6.65 -5.74
C SER A 310 0.41 -8.04 -5.91
N ILE A 311 -0.84 -8.24 -5.46
CA ILE A 311 -1.54 -9.52 -5.63
C ILE A 311 -1.98 -9.65 -7.09
N ILE A 312 -1.49 -10.68 -7.79
CA ILE A 312 -1.88 -11.00 -9.17
C ILE A 312 -3.23 -11.72 -9.17
N TRP A 313 -3.34 -12.79 -8.39
CA TRP A 313 -4.59 -13.49 -8.13
C TRP A 313 -4.57 -14.15 -6.74
N HIS A 314 -5.74 -14.50 -6.22
CA HIS A 314 -5.88 -15.30 -5.01
C HIS A 314 -7.08 -16.26 -5.12
N TYR A 315 -6.99 -17.40 -4.43
CA TYR A 315 -8.05 -18.36 -4.28
C TYR A 315 -8.40 -18.52 -2.79
N ASP A 316 -9.67 -18.29 -2.45
CA ASP A 316 -10.18 -18.44 -1.09
C ASP A 316 -10.58 -19.90 -0.85
N THR A 317 -9.95 -20.57 0.10
CA THR A 317 -10.25 -21.96 0.43
C THR A 317 -11.57 -22.12 1.19
N ASP A 318 -12.26 -21.02 1.56
CA ASP A 318 -13.56 -21.01 2.24
C ASP A 318 -14.72 -21.48 1.31
N GLU A 319 -14.44 -21.81 0.06
CA GLU A 319 -15.39 -22.44 -0.88
C GLU A 319 -16.16 -23.62 -0.26
N TYR A 320 -15.56 -24.34 0.72
CA TYR A 320 -16.15 -25.51 1.37
C TYR A 320 -16.74 -25.21 2.75
N GLY A 321 -16.79 -23.93 3.15
CA GLY A 321 -17.17 -23.50 4.50
C GLY A 321 -16.05 -23.74 5.53
N ASP A 322 -15.84 -22.78 6.44
CA ASP A 322 -14.77 -22.81 7.45
C ASP A 322 -13.40 -23.21 6.87
N GLY A 323 -12.93 -22.50 5.83
CA GLY A 323 -11.77 -22.75 5.01
C GLY A 323 -10.55 -23.35 5.70
N GLY A 324 -9.85 -24.25 5.04
CA GLY A 324 -8.67 -24.92 5.56
C GLY A 324 -7.43 -24.04 5.48
N TRP A 325 -6.59 -24.12 6.51
CA TRP A 325 -5.27 -23.52 6.49
C TRP A 325 -4.44 -24.12 5.35
N VAL A 326 -3.78 -23.27 4.58
CA VAL A 326 -2.83 -23.68 3.55
C VAL A 326 -1.44 -23.71 4.18
N TYR A 327 -0.95 -24.91 4.45
CA TYR A 327 0.31 -25.11 5.18
C TYR A 327 1.54 -25.08 4.28
N GLU A 328 1.45 -25.69 3.10
CA GLU A 328 2.54 -25.84 2.16
C GLU A 328 2.04 -25.61 0.73
N VAL A 329 2.87 -24.95 -0.07
CA VAL A 329 2.67 -24.80 -1.51
C VAL A 329 3.91 -25.31 -2.26
N ASP A 330 3.70 -25.78 -3.48
CA ASP A 330 4.76 -26.19 -4.40
C ASP A 330 4.46 -25.66 -5.79
N ALA A 331 5.47 -25.20 -6.53
CA ALA A 331 5.34 -24.65 -7.88
C ALA A 331 6.51 -25.06 -8.78
N GLU A 332 6.84 -26.36 -8.79
CA GLU A 332 7.99 -26.88 -9.53
C GLU A 332 7.62 -27.37 -10.93
N HIS A 333 6.35 -27.74 -11.19
CA HIS A 333 5.95 -28.39 -12.44
C HIS A 333 4.74 -27.73 -13.10
N ASP A 334 4.73 -27.78 -14.44
CA ASP A 334 3.59 -27.42 -15.31
C ASP A 334 2.76 -28.70 -15.59
N PHE A 335 1.60 -28.81 -14.92
CA PHE A 335 0.72 -29.97 -15.01
C PHE A 335 -0.23 -29.92 -16.22
N ASN A 336 -0.52 -28.71 -16.71
CA ASN A 336 -1.47 -28.49 -17.80
C ASN A 336 -0.80 -28.27 -19.17
N ASN A 337 0.53 -28.19 -19.20
CA ASN A 337 1.37 -27.92 -20.38
C ASN A 337 1.07 -26.58 -21.08
N ASP A 338 0.77 -25.53 -20.31
CA ASP A 338 0.59 -24.17 -20.84
C ASP A 338 1.89 -23.37 -20.89
N GLY A 339 2.98 -23.92 -20.35
CA GLY A 339 4.32 -23.33 -20.34
C GLY A 339 4.64 -22.55 -19.07
N ILE A 340 3.72 -22.49 -18.11
CA ILE A 340 3.87 -21.87 -16.78
C ILE A 340 3.68 -22.95 -15.72
N ARG A 341 4.53 -22.95 -14.71
CA ARG A 341 4.40 -23.89 -13.58
C ARG A 341 3.13 -23.63 -12.79
N ASP A 342 2.46 -24.72 -12.43
CA ASP A 342 1.21 -24.70 -11.67
C ASP A 342 1.46 -24.75 -10.17
N ILE A 343 0.47 -24.38 -9.35
CA ILE A 343 0.61 -24.32 -7.89
C ILE A 343 -0.15 -25.46 -7.23
N LEU A 344 0.57 -26.32 -6.52
CA LEU A 344 0.00 -27.28 -5.59
C LEU A 344 -0.13 -26.65 -4.20
N ALA A 345 -1.23 -26.96 -3.49
CA ALA A 345 -1.45 -26.49 -2.13
C ALA A 345 -1.96 -27.65 -1.24
N ALA A 346 -1.34 -27.82 -0.07
CA ALA A 346 -1.79 -28.73 0.97
C ALA A 346 -2.62 -27.95 1.99
N SER A 347 -3.88 -28.32 2.16
CA SER A 347 -4.79 -27.66 3.10
C SER A 347 -5.36 -28.62 4.15
N GLY A 348 -5.62 -28.04 5.32
CA GLY A 348 -6.18 -28.76 6.45
C GLY A 348 -7.06 -27.86 7.32
N ASP A 349 -7.64 -28.47 8.35
CA ASP A 349 -8.38 -27.74 9.36
C ASP A 349 -7.45 -27.12 10.43
N ASP A 350 -7.97 -26.23 11.23
CA ASP A 350 -7.30 -25.58 12.34
C ASP A 350 -7.44 -26.39 13.67
N GLY A 351 -7.69 -27.67 13.58
CA GLY A 351 -7.98 -28.54 14.74
C GLY A 351 -9.44 -28.50 15.21
N SER A 352 -10.33 -27.84 14.49
CA SER A 352 -11.76 -27.74 14.80
C SER A 352 -12.66 -28.75 14.05
N ASP A 353 -12.08 -29.65 13.27
CA ASP A 353 -12.75 -30.67 12.44
C ASP A 353 -13.59 -30.15 11.23
N PHE A 354 -13.47 -28.88 10.84
CA PHE A 354 -14.37 -28.25 9.88
C PHE A 354 -13.73 -27.71 8.59
N GLY A 355 -12.45 -27.79 8.37
CA GLY A 355 -11.82 -27.25 7.15
C GLY A 355 -11.71 -28.25 5.99
N PRO A 356 -11.48 -27.78 4.75
CA PRO A 356 -11.13 -28.65 3.65
C PRO A 356 -9.79 -29.34 3.91
N ARG A 357 -9.81 -30.65 3.90
CA ARG A 357 -8.64 -31.52 4.04
C ARG A 357 -8.28 -32.01 2.65
N ARG A 358 -7.53 -31.19 1.91
CA ARG A 358 -7.34 -31.36 0.48
C ARG A 358 -5.90 -31.14 0.04
N VAL A 359 -5.56 -31.73 -1.07
CA VAL A 359 -4.52 -31.25 -1.97
C VAL A 359 -5.23 -30.67 -3.18
N GLN A 360 -4.85 -29.47 -3.57
CA GLN A 360 -5.44 -28.71 -4.66
C GLN A 360 -4.35 -28.30 -5.64
N LEU A 361 -4.66 -28.33 -6.92
CA LEU A 361 -3.81 -27.88 -8.00
C LEU A 361 -4.47 -26.68 -8.70
N PHE A 362 -3.74 -25.60 -8.84
CA PHE A 362 -4.20 -24.36 -9.47
C PHE A 362 -3.35 -24.05 -10.70
N ASN A 363 -3.99 -23.57 -11.76
CA ASN A 363 -3.29 -23.01 -12.90
C ASN A 363 -2.46 -21.80 -12.42
N GLY A 364 -1.14 -21.83 -12.67
CA GLY A 364 -0.22 -20.82 -12.22
C GLY A 364 -0.55 -19.43 -12.75
N VAL A 365 -1.06 -19.33 -13.99
CA VAL A 365 -1.34 -18.07 -14.67
C VAL A 365 -2.49 -17.28 -14.02
N ASN A 366 -3.58 -17.97 -13.61
CA ASN A 366 -4.84 -17.30 -13.28
C ASN A 366 -5.55 -17.80 -12.01
N GLY A 367 -4.98 -18.81 -11.33
CA GLY A 367 -5.56 -19.37 -10.11
C GLY A 367 -6.79 -20.25 -10.29
N ASP A 368 -7.14 -20.61 -11.54
CA ASP A 368 -8.22 -21.56 -11.79
C ASP A 368 -7.87 -22.94 -11.23
N LYS A 369 -8.77 -23.52 -10.43
CA LYS A 369 -8.54 -24.85 -9.87
C LYS A 369 -8.62 -25.92 -10.95
N LEU A 370 -7.49 -26.59 -11.22
CA LEU A 370 -7.37 -27.65 -12.23
C LEU A 370 -7.79 -29.00 -11.67
N TRP A 371 -7.45 -29.29 -10.42
CA TRP A 371 -7.68 -30.57 -9.79
C TRP A 371 -7.72 -30.44 -8.26
N GLU A 372 -8.40 -31.39 -7.59
CA GLU A 372 -8.35 -31.52 -6.15
C GLU A 372 -8.58 -32.97 -5.71
N HIS A 373 -8.03 -33.34 -4.55
CA HIS A 373 -8.29 -34.57 -3.87
C HIS A 373 -8.57 -34.36 -2.38
N ALA A 374 -9.68 -34.89 -1.90
CA ALA A 374 -10.09 -34.78 -0.51
C ALA A 374 -9.56 -35.95 0.33
N PHE A 375 -9.16 -35.68 1.55
CA PHE A 375 -8.64 -36.61 2.51
C PHE A 375 -9.50 -36.65 3.79
N TYR A 376 -9.27 -37.63 4.65
CA TYR A 376 -9.93 -37.70 5.96
C TYR A 376 -9.17 -36.96 7.07
N VAL A 377 -7.94 -36.55 6.78
CA VAL A 377 -7.03 -35.84 7.69
C VAL A 377 -6.49 -34.61 7.01
N ALA A 378 -6.06 -33.64 7.82
CA ALA A 378 -5.40 -32.43 7.31
C ALA A 378 -4.13 -32.77 6.55
N MET A 379 -3.97 -32.17 5.38
CA MET A 379 -2.76 -32.28 4.58
C MET A 379 -1.84 -31.13 4.93
N THR A 380 -0.62 -31.46 5.37
CA THR A 380 0.32 -30.46 5.88
C THR A 380 1.60 -30.36 5.03
N ALA A 381 1.73 -31.27 4.04
CA ALA A 381 2.85 -31.23 3.12
C ALA A 381 2.43 -31.72 1.73
N VAL A 382 2.98 -31.09 0.70
CA VAL A 382 2.79 -31.48 -0.70
C VAL A 382 4.05 -31.14 -1.51
N ILE A 383 4.38 -32.02 -2.45
CA ILE A 383 5.46 -31.80 -3.41
C ILE A 383 5.09 -32.47 -4.73
N SER A 384 5.45 -31.83 -5.83
CA SER A 384 5.38 -32.43 -7.15
C SER A 384 6.68 -33.20 -7.47
N LEU A 385 6.55 -34.20 -8.32
CA LEU A 385 7.63 -35.02 -8.83
C LEU A 385 7.54 -35.09 -10.34
N GLU A 386 8.67 -35.42 -11.00
CA GLU A 386 8.64 -35.84 -12.39
C GLU A 386 7.67 -37.02 -12.59
N ASP A 387 7.19 -37.21 -13.81
CA ASP A 387 6.34 -38.37 -14.15
C ASP A 387 7.03 -39.72 -13.84
N ILE A 388 6.65 -40.33 -12.73
CA ILE A 388 7.12 -41.65 -12.28
C ILE A 388 6.14 -42.77 -12.64
N THR A 389 4.91 -42.41 -12.98
CA THR A 389 3.86 -43.37 -13.40
C THR A 389 3.90 -43.67 -14.91
N GLY A 390 4.48 -42.80 -15.73
CA GLY A 390 4.64 -42.95 -17.17
C GLY A 390 3.44 -42.49 -17.97
N ASP A 391 2.60 -41.62 -17.40
CA ASP A 391 1.41 -41.07 -18.05
C ASP A 391 1.59 -39.69 -18.70
N SER A 392 2.80 -39.16 -18.62
CA SER A 392 3.25 -37.85 -19.15
C SER A 392 2.69 -36.65 -18.36
N VAL A 393 2.26 -36.86 -17.11
CA VAL A 393 1.87 -35.80 -16.17
C VAL A 393 2.76 -35.89 -14.94
N PRO A 394 3.22 -34.77 -14.35
CA PRO A 394 3.93 -34.81 -13.09
C PRO A 394 3.15 -35.49 -11.98
N ASP A 395 3.82 -36.24 -11.12
CA ASP A 395 3.21 -36.93 -10.00
C ASP A 395 3.21 -36.10 -8.72
N VAL A 396 2.28 -36.38 -7.79
CA VAL A 396 2.13 -35.63 -6.54
C VAL A 396 2.33 -36.54 -5.34
N VAL A 397 3.16 -36.12 -4.41
CA VAL A 397 3.29 -36.73 -3.08
C VAL A 397 2.81 -35.77 -2.03
N CYS A 398 1.96 -36.27 -1.11
CA CYS A 398 1.44 -35.47 -0.01
C CYS A 398 1.50 -36.23 1.31
N ALA A 399 1.52 -35.50 2.41
CA ALA A 399 1.58 -36.07 3.75
C ALA A 399 0.67 -35.32 4.73
N SER A 400 0.20 -36.05 5.75
CA SER A 400 -0.58 -35.50 6.84
C SER A 400 0.21 -35.47 8.15
N SER A 401 -0.11 -34.52 9.04
CA SER A 401 0.35 -34.55 10.42
C SER A 401 -0.59 -35.37 11.31
N PRO A 402 -0.06 -36.26 12.17
CA PRO A 402 -0.90 -36.99 13.11
C PRO A 402 -1.54 -36.13 14.19
N ASP A 403 -1.06 -34.92 14.38
CA ASP A 403 -1.56 -33.98 15.41
C ASP A 403 -2.84 -33.27 14.99
N TYR A 404 -3.26 -33.39 13.72
CA TYR A 404 -4.46 -32.80 13.12
C TYR A 404 -5.45 -33.86 12.62
N THR A 405 -5.62 -34.94 13.37
CA THR A 405 -6.57 -36.04 13.04
C THR A 405 -7.87 -35.93 13.80
#